data_0a7898ec9a1ad46a5962c3153d20694a
#
_entry.id   0a7898ec9a1ad46a5962c3153d20694a
#
_cell.length_a   1.000
_cell.length_b   1.000
_cell.length_c   1.000
_cell.angle_alpha   90.00
_cell.angle_beta   90.00
_cell.angle_gamma   90.00
#
_symmetry.space_group_name_H-M   'P 1'
#
loop_
_entity.id
_entity.type
_entity.pdbx_description
1 polymer ?
#
loop_
_entity_poly.entity_id
_entity_poly.type
_entity_poly.pdbx_seq_one_letter_code
_entity_poly.pdbx_strand_id
1 'polypeptide(L)'
;ATKFIQMLTPRDLSKLSVGQCKYVLIVNNDGGILNDPVLLRLKENHYWLSLADSDILLWAQGVAINSGLNVKIIEPDVSPLQLQGPNSGKIMEALFGESINDLKYYWLRELDLDGIPLIVSRTGWSSELGYELYLRDGSMGDKLWEKIMAAGKPHGLKPGHTSSIRRIEGGMLSYHADADINTNPYELNLGRLVNLDTDINFIGKDALQKINQDGIKRKQVGVILDCDPLTGPNTTFWEILKDNEVVGKITSAVYSPRLKQNIALAMVSINNSE
;
A
#
# COMPACT_ATOMS: atom_id res chain seq x y z
N ALA A 1 0.19 -21.33 7.11
CA ALA A 1 0.46 -19.96 6.64
C ALA A 1 -0.25 -18.90 7.49
N THR A 2 -1.56 -19.09 7.86
CA THR A 2 -2.35 -18.08 8.60
C THR A 2 -1.68 -17.61 9.90
N LYS A 3 -1.21 -18.55 10.74
CA LYS A 3 -0.47 -18.19 11.97
C LYS A 3 0.81 -17.42 11.66
N PHE A 4 1.51 -17.78 10.59
CA PHE A 4 2.76 -17.12 10.20
C PHE A 4 2.52 -15.68 9.75
N ILE A 5 1.55 -15.45 8.86
CA ILE A 5 1.20 -14.08 8.42
C ILE A 5 0.77 -13.22 9.61
N GLN A 6 0.02 -13.78 10.57
CA GLN A 6 -0.37 -13.05 11.78
C GLN A 6 0.85 -12.63 12.63
N MET A 7 1.93 -13.42 12.64
CA MET A 7 3.16 -13.04 13.36
C MET A 7 3.85 -11.82 12.73
N LEU A 8 3.68 -11.58 11.44
CA LEU A 8 4.37 -10.51 10.73
C LEU A 8 3.64 -9.16 10.81
N THR A 9 2.35 -9.14 11.17
CA THR A 9 1.55 -7.91 11.14
C THR A 9 0.85 -7.64 12.46
N PRO A 10 0.82 -6.37 12.92
CA PRO A 10 0.06 -5.97 14.09
C PRO A 10 -1.47 -5.97 13.86
N ARG A 11 -1.90 -6.12 12.61
CA ARG A 11 -3.32 -6.10 12.26
C ARG A 11 -3.97 -7.46 12.48
N ASP A 12 -5.10 -7.49 13.18
CA ASP A 12 -5.89 -8.72 13.37
C ASP A 12 -6.42 -9.24 12.03
N LEU A 13 -6.05 -10.48 11.70
CA LEU A 13 -6.45 -11.19 10.50
C LEU A 13 -7.52 -12.27 10.75
N SER A 14 -8.00 -12.42 11.98
CA SER A 14 -8.94 -13.49 12.36
C SER A 14 -10.23 -13.50 11.53
N LYS A 15 -10.69 -12.30 11.10
CA LYS A 15 -11.90 -12.11 10.29
C LYS A 15 -11.61 -11.95 8.79
N LEU A 16 -10.37 -12.14 8.33
CA LEU A 16 -10.05 -12.06 6.92
C LEU A 16 -10.55 -13.33 6.21
N SER A 17 -11.49 -13.20 5.28
CA SER A 17 -12.03 -14.33 4.51
C SER A 17 -11.16 -14.65 3.29
N VAL A 18 -11.28 -15.87 2.75
CA VAL A 18 -10.73 -16.18 1.42
C VAL A 18 -11.39 -15.27 0.39
N GLY A 19 -10.62 -14.75 -0.54
CA GLY A 19 -11.07 -13.75 -1.51
C GLY A 19 -11.04 -12.32 -1.00
N GLN A 20 -10.63 -12.07 0.23
CA GLN A 20 -10.44 -10.71 0.75
C GLN A 20 -8.99 -10.24 0.69
N CYS A 21 -8.84 -8.93 0.55
CA CYS A 21 -7.58 -8.21 0.71
C CYS A 21 -7.60 -7.37 1.99
N LYS A 22 -6.42 -7.01 2.50
CA LYS A 22 -6.29 -6.13 3.66
C LYS A 22 -4.99 -5.34 3.58
N TYR A 23 -5.07 -4.02 3.74
CA TYR A 23 -3.87 -3.20 3.92
C TYR A 23 -3.29 -3.51 5.30
N VAL A 24 -2.05 -3.93 5.37
CA VAL A 24 -1.37 -4.31 6.61
C VAL A 24 -0.02 -3.63 6.72
N LEU A 25 0.54 -3.62 7.93
CA LEU A 25 1.91 -3.19 8.17
C LEU A 25 2.74 -4.42 8.53
N ILE A 26 3.97 -4.45 8.08
CA ILE A 26 5.00 -5.35 8.57
C ILE A 26 5.94 -4.52 9.43
N VAL A 27 6.17 -4.95 10.66
CA VAL A 27 7.01 -4.20 11.62
C VAL A 27 8.13 -5.07 12.17
N ASN A 28 9.22 -4.41 12.59
CA ASN A 28 10.33 -5.07 13.28
C ASN A 28 10.07 -5.16 14.81
N ASN A 29 11.04 -5.71 15.54
CA ASN A 29 10.93 -5.87 16.99
C ASN A 29 10.81 -4.54 17.76
N ASP A 30 11.31 -3.44 17.20
CA ASP A 30 11.27 -2.12 17.81
C ASP A 30 10.00 -1.32 17.43
N GLY A 31 9.10 -1.94 16.65
CA GLY A 31 7.85 -1.32 16.16
C GLY A 31 8.03 -0.43 14.94
N GLY A 32 9.23 -0.40 14.35
CA GLY A 32 9.50 0.30 13.09
C GLY A 32 8.89 -0.42 11.88
N ILE A 33 8.41 0.35 10.90
CA ILE A 33 7.74 -0.19 9.71
C ILE A 33 8.78 -0.72 8.72
N LEU A 34 8.66 -1.99 8.36
CA LEU A 34 9.48 -2.62 7.32
C LEU A 34 8.83 -2.50 5.93
N ASN A 35 7.52 -2.50 5.86
CA ASN A 35 6.72 -2.25 4.66
C ASN A 35 5.22 -2.18 5.00
N ASP A 36 4.41 -1.74 4.05
CA ASP A 36 2.96 -1.51 4.17
C ASP A 36 2.16 -2.20 3.04
N PRO A 37 2.24 -3.53 2.91
CA PRO A 37 1.66 -4.27 1.80
C PRO A 37 0.13 -4.32 1.81
N VAL A 38 -0.43 -4.63 0.65
CA VAL A 38 -1.76 -5.23 0.55
C VAL A 38 -1.61 -6.75 0.68
N LEU A 39 -2.22 -7.31 1.72
CA LEU A 39 -2.35 -8.75 1.94
C LEU A 39 -3.55 -9.26 1.16
N LEU A 40 -3.34 -10.29 0.32
CA LEU A 40 -4.38 -10.99 -0.43
C LEU A 40 -4.53 -12.41 0.11
N ARG A 41 -5.73 -12.81 0.55
CA ARG A 41 -5.99 -14.19 0.95
C ARG A 41 -6.61 -14.96 -0.22
N LEU A 42 -5.77 -15.69 -0.94
CA LEU A 42 -6.18 -16.44 -2.14
C LEU A 42 -6.94 -17.73 -1.80
N LYS A 43 -6.44 -18.47 -0.79
CA LYS A 43 -7.03 -19.72 -0.30
C LYS A 43 -6.85 -19.79 1.22
N GLU A 44 -7.38 -20.82 1.86
CA GLU A 44 -7.32 -20.99 3.32
C GLU A 44 -5.90 -20.80 3.90
N ASN A 45 -4.89 -21.35 3.25
CA ASN A 45 -3.49 -21.28 3.67
C ASN A 45 -2.56 -20.72 2.58
N HIS A 46 -3.09 -19.88 1.68
CA HIS A 46 -2.33 -19.25 0.61
C HIS A 46 -2.57 -17.74 0.61
N TYR A 47 -1.49 -16.99 0.78
CA TYR A 47 -1.49 -15.54 0.89
C TYR A 47 -0.46 -14.94 -0.05
N TRP A 48 -0.76 -13.76 -0.57
CA TRP A 48 0.22 -12.89 -1.22
C TRP A 48 0.36 -11.60 -0.42
N LEU A 49 1.55 -11.04 -0.42
CA LEU A 49 1.85 -9.67 -0.02
C LEU A 49 2.21 -8.90 -1.28
N SER A 50 1.32 -8.01 -1.71
CA SER A 50 1.61 -7.05 -2.78
C SER A 50 2.22 -5.81 -2.15
N LEU A 51 3.47 -5.55 -2.45
CA LEU A 51 4.26 -4.50 -1.80
C LEU A 51 5.21 -3.85 -2.80
N ALA A 52 5.62 -2.63 -2.48
CA ALA A 52 6.70 -1.97 -3.18
C ALA A 52 8.04 -2.40 -2.55
N ASP A 53 9.06 -2.25 -3.33
CA ASP A 53 10.49 -2.40 -3.10
C ASP A 53 10.91 -2.53 -1.62
N SER A 54 11.21 -3.77 -1.18
CA SER A 54 11.76 -4.03 0.15
C SER A 54 12.24 -5.48 0.30
N ASP A 55 13.03 -5.72 1.35
CA ASP A 55 13.59 -7.03 1.70
C ASP A 55 12.61 -7.95 2.47
N ILE A 56 11.29 -7.77 2.33
CA ILE A 56 10.28 -8.56 3.06
C ILE A 56 10.39 -10.05 2.77
N LEU A 57 10.79 -10.44 1.57
CA LEU A 57 11.04 -11.84 1.26
C LEU A 57 12.08 -12.45 2.20
N LEU A 58 13.24 -11.82 2.32
CA LEU A 58 14.35 -12.27 3.18
C LEU A 58 13.97 -12.19 4.66
N TRP A 59 13.30 -11.11 5.06
CA TRP A 59 12.78 -10.96 6.42
C TRP A 59 11.84 -12.11 6.79
N ALA A 60 10.84 -12.37 5.97
CA ALA A 60 9.85 -13.42 6.23
C ALA A 60 10.48 -14.80 6.23
N GLN A 61 11.42 -15.09 5.33
CA GLN A 61 12.18 -16.35 5.32
C GLN A 61 13.02 -16.50 6.60
N GLY A 62 13.69 -15.43 7.04
CA GLY A 62 14.47 -15.43 8.28
C GLY A 62 13.61 -15.70 9.52
N VAL A 63 12.43 -15.04 9.62
CA VAL A 63 11.46 -15.28 10.70
C VAL A 63 10.93 -16.71 10.66
N ALA A 64 10.71 -17.27 9.48
CA ALA A 64 10.17 -18.63 9.33
C ALA A 64 11.10 -19.71 9.89
N ILE A 65 12.44 -19.53 9.81
CA ILE A 65 13.45 -20.51 10.27
C ILE A 65 13.19 -20.93 11.73
N ASN A 66 12.87 -19.96 12.59
CA ASN A 66 12.70 -20.21 14.03
C ASN A 66 11.23 -20.18 14.49
N SER A 67 10.28 -20.09 13.55
CA SER A 67 8.84 -19.98 13.89
C SER A 67 8.21 -21.29 14.35
N GLY A 68 8.85 -22.43 14.08
CA GLY A 68 8.27 -23.77 14.29
C GLY A 68 7.10 -24.09 13.34
N LEU A 69 6.83 -23.24 12.33
CA LEU A 69 5.72 -23.39 11.39
C LEU A 69 6.23 -23.91 10.04
N ASN A 70 5.50 -24.88 9.47
CA ASN A 70 5.79 -25.36 8.11
C ASN A 70 5.17 -24.41 7.09
N VAL A 71 5.96 -23.46 6.59
CA VAL A 71 5.56 -22.48 5.59
C VAL A 71 6.56 -22.41 4.45
N LYS A 72 6.07 -22.24 3.23
CA LYS A 72 6.88 -21.96 2.05
C LYS A 72 6.70 -20.49 1.68
N ILE A 73 7.79 -19.75 1.60
CA ILE A 73 7.82 -18.34 1.29
C ILE A 73 8.66 -18.16 0.03
N ILE A 74 8.04 -17.61 -1.00
CA ILE A 74 8.66 -17.41 -2.32
C ILE A 74 8.17 -16.10 -2.91
N GLU A 75 8.95 -15.52 -3.80
CA GLU A 75 8.49 -14.55 -4.77
C GLU A 75 7.93 -15.31 -5.98
N PRO A 76 6.65 -15.17 -6.31
CA PRO A 76 6.06 -15.84 -7.46
C PRO A 76 6.37 -15.09 -8.76
N ASP A 77 6.35 -15.78 -9.89
CA ASP A 77 6.34 -15.16 -11.22
C ASP A 77 4.95 -14.57 -11.48
N VAL A 78 4.74 -13.34 -11.02
CA VAL A 78 3.48 -12.59 -11.13
C VAL A 78 3.79 -11.15 -11.49
N SER A 79 3.14 -10.64 -12.53
CA SER A 79 3.31 -9.26 -12.99
C SER A 79 2.05 -8.45 -12.69
N PRO A 80 2.08 -7.51 -11.72
CA PRO A 80 0.95 -6.66 -11.43
C PRO A 80 0.80 -5.55 -12.46
N LEU A 81 -0.45 -5.30 -12.89
CA LEU A 81 -0.84 -4.18 -13.71
C LEU A 81 -1.99 -3.44 -13.02
N GLN A 82 -1.91 -2.12 -12.93
CA GLN A 82 -2.95 -1.30 -12.32
C GLN A 82 -3.81 -0.62 -13.40
N LEU A 83 -5.13 -0.78 -13.28
CA LEU A 83 -6.12 -0.03 -14.05
C LEU A 83 -6.85 0.90 -13.10
N GLN A 84 -6.55 2.20 -13.15
CA GLN A 84 -7.00 3.18 -12.17
C GLN A 84 -7.73 4.34 -12.84
N GLY A 85 -8.73 4.89 -12.17
CA GLY A 85 -9.46 6.09 -12.60
C GLY A 85 -10.97 5.86 -12.70
N PRO A 86 -11.77 6.93 -12.92
CA PRO A 86 -13.22 6.90 -12.81
C PRO A 86 -13.91 5.98 -13.83
N ASN A 87 -13.27 5.70 -14.96
CA ASN A 87 -13.79 4.80 -15.99
C ASN A 87 -13.28 3.36 -15.88
N SER A 88 -12.46 3.03 -14.88
CA SER A 88 -11.89 1.68 -14.72
C SER A 88 -12.96 0.60 -14.61
N GLY A 89 -14.07 0.87 -13.91
CA GLY A 89 -15.19 -0.07 -13.82
C GLY A 89 -15.80 -0.43 -15.17
N LYS A 90 -16.00 0.54 -16.06
CA LYS A 90 -16.53 0.32 -17.42
C LYS A 90 -15.59 -0.52 -18.27
N ILE A 91 -14.28 -0.31 -18.11
CA ILE A 91 -13.26 -1.08 -18.82
C ILE A 91 -13.24 -2.52 -18.31
N MET A 92 -13.30 -2.71 -16.99
CA MET A 92 -13.39 -4.05 -16.41
C MET A 92 -14.64 -4.79 -16.82
N GLU A 93 -15.79 -4.11 -16.91
CA GLU A 93 -17.03 -4.68 -17.40
C GLU A 93 -16.92 -5.10 -18.88
N ALA A 94 -16.28 -4.29 -19.71
CA ALA A 94 -16.02 -4.63 -21.12
C ALA A 94 -15.10 -5.86 -21.27
N LEU A 95 -14.19 -6.10 -20.32
CA LEU A 95 -13.24 -7.23 -20.34
C LEU A 95 -13.84 -8.51 -19.75
N PHE A 96 -14.59 -8.40 -18.64
CA PHE A 96 -15.00 -9.55 -17.82
C PHE A 96 -16.53 -9.72 -17.69
N GLY A 97 -17.30 -8.82 -18.33
CA GLY A 97 -18.74 -8.80 -18.21
C GLY A 97 -19.26 -8.15 -16.93
N GLU A 98 -20.58 -8.00 -16.84
CA GLU A 98 -21.27 -7.26 -15.77
C GLU A 98 -20.96 -7.79 -14.36
N SER A 99 -20.70 -9.09 -14.22
CA SER A 99 -20.42 -9.72 -12.92
C SER A 99 -19.20 -9.16 -12.19
N ILE A 100 -18.29 -8.46 -12.89
CA ILE A 100 -17.13 -7.82 -12.26
C ILE A 100 -17.53 -6.67 -11.33
N ASN A 101 -18.69 -6.05 -11.55
CA ASN A 101 -19.21 -4.96 -10.74
C ASN A 101 -19.54 -5.39 -9.29
N ASP A 102 -19.77 -6.70 -9.07
CA ASP A 102 -19.99 -7.28 -7.74
C ASP A 102 -18.69 -7.43 -6.94
N LEU A 103 -17.51 -7.20 -7.54
CA LEU A 103 -16.25 -7.26 -6.84
C LEU A 103 -16.15 -6.08 -5.87
N LYS A 104 -16.22 -6.35 -4.58
CA LYS A 104 -16.22 -5.33 -3.52
C LYS A 104 -14.82 -4.74 -3.32
N TYR A 105 -14.76 -3.53 -2.81
CA TYR A 105 -13.50 -2.89 -2.41
C TYR A 105 -12.74 -3.76 -1.39
N TYR A 106 -11.43 -3.96 -1.63
CA TYR A 106 -10.58 -4.91 -0.90
C TYR A 106 -11.03 -6.37 -0.99
N TRP A 107 -11.59 -6.76 -2.14
CA TRP A 107 -11.83 -8.16 -2.51
C TRP A 107 -11.09 -8.51 -3.79
N LEU A 108 -10.88 -9.80 -4.00
CA LEU A 108 -10.23 -10.35 -5.19
C LEU A 108 -11.07 -11.49 -5.78
N ARG A 109 -10.82 -11.76 -7.07
CA ARG A 109 -11.28 -12.94 -7.79
C ARG A 109 -10.17 -13.52 -8.63
N GLU A 110 -10.16 -14.84 -8.76
CA GLU A 110 -9.40 -15.53 -9.80
C GLU A 110 -10.24 -15.54 -11.08
N LEU A 111 -9.67 -14.99 -12.16
CA LEU A 111 -10.38 -14.82 -13.44
C LEU A 111 -9.49 -15.28 -14.59
N ASP A 112 -10.13 -15.64 -15.69
CA ASP A 112 -9.48 -15.93 -16.97
C ASP A 112 -9.99 -14.92 -18.00
N LEU A 113 -9.06 -14.29 -18.73
CA LEU A 113 -9.36 -13.39 -19.84
C LEU A 113 -8.92 -14.02 -21.15
N ASP A 114 -9.75 -14.83 -21.78
CA ASP A 114 -9.46 -15.53 -23.04
C ASP A 114 -8.15 -16.34 -22.97
N GLY A 115 -8.00 -17.13 -21.92
CA GLY A 115 -6.84 -17.97 -21.64
C GLY A 115 -5.71 -17.26 -20.89
N ILE A 116 -5.88 -16.00 -20.47
CA ILE A 116 -4.92 -15.27 -19.63
C ILE A 116 -5.29 -15.45 -18.16
N PRO A 117 -4.49 -16.16 -17.35
CA PRO A 117 -4.81 -16.41 -15.95
C PRO A 117 -4.49 -15.18 -15.06
N LEU A 118 -5.48 -14.69 -14.33
CA LEU A 118 -5.38 -13.47 -13.53
C LEU A 118 -5.91 -13.67 -12.11
N ILE A 119 -5.28 -13.01 -11.16
CA ILE A 119 -5.97 -12.58 -9.94
C ILE A 119 -6.31 -11.10 -10.15
N VAL A 120 -7.57 -10.75 -9.93
CA VAL A 120 -8.02 -9.36 -10.01
C VAL A 120 -8.50 -8.92 -8.64
N SER A 121 -7.95 -7.84 -8.12
CA SER A 121 -8.41 -7.22 -6.88
C SER A 121 -8.97 -5.83 -7.13
N ARG A 122 -9.94 -5.42 -6.30
CA ARG A 122 -10.43 -4.03 -6.30
C ARG A 122 -9.64 -3.24 -5.27
N THR A 123 -8.39 -2.98 -5.61
CA THR A 123 -7.39 -2.26 -4.85
C THR A 123 -6.64 -1.30 -5.77
N GLY A 124 -5.75 -0.46 -5.22
CA GLY A 124 -4.92 0.44 -6.00
C GLY A 124 -4.23 1.48 -5.11
N TRP A 125 -3.27 2.19 -5.70
CA TRP A 125 -2.48 3.21 -5.02
C TRP A 125 -2.65 4.59 -5.69
N SER A 126 -3.90 5.00 -5.90
CA SER A 126 -4.25 6.19 -6.67
C SER A 126 -5.32 7.07 -6.04
N SER A 127 -5.95 6.63 -4.94
CA SER A 127 -7.15 7.25 -4.35
C SER A 127 -8.32 7.41 -5.33
N GLU A 128 -8.32 6.62 -6.40
CA GLU A 128 -9.39 6.55 -7.39
C GLU A 128 -10.02 5.14 -7.38
N LEU A 129 -11.16 5.01 -8.06
CA LEU A 129 -11.68 3.70 -8.40
C LEU A 129 -10.64 2.95 -9.23
N GLY A 130 -10.33 1.73 -8.85
CA GLY A 130 -9.30 0.98 -9.55
C GLY A 130 -9.29 -0.49 -9.24
N TYR A 131 -8.53 -1.18 -10.08
CA TYR A 131 -8.29 -2.61 -9.99
C TYR A 131 -6.82 -2.89 -10.20
N GLU A 132 -6.33 -3.93 -9.56
CA GLU A 132 -5.01 -4.50 -9.80
C GLU A 132 -5.18 -5.89 -10.41
N LEU A 133 -4.55 -6.08 -11.56
CA LEU A 133 -4.57 -7.33 -12.32
C LEU A 133 -3.21 -7.98 -12.17
N TYR A 134 -3.15 -9.10 -11.47
CA TYR A 134 -1.94 -9.86 -11.23
C TYR A 134 -1.85 -10.97 -12.27
N LEU A 135 -1.04 -10.74 -13.30
CA LEU A 135 -0.79 -11.70 -14.39
C LEU A 135 0.03 -12.88 -13.85
N ARG A 136 -0.47 -14.10 -14.02
CA ARG A 136 0.14 -15.33 -13.51
C ARG A 136 0.92 -16.11 -14.55
N ASP A 137 1.00 -15.58 -15.76
CA ASP A 137 1.80 -16.10 -16.86
C ASP A 137 2.42 -14.93 -17.61
N GLY A 138 3.69 -14.64 -17.30
CA GLY A 138 4.41 -13.49 -17.86
C GLY A 138 4.51 -13.53 -19.39
N SER A 139 4.41 -14.70 -20.02
CA SER A 139 4.44 -14.83 -21.49
C SER A 139 3.22 -14.18 -22.17
N MET A 140 2.15 -13.91 -21.41
CA MET A 140 0.92 -13.29 -21.91
C MET A 140 0.83 -11.78 -21.64
N GLY A 141 1.91 -11.14 -21.24
CA GLY A 141 1.92 -9.71 -20.88
C GLY A 141 1.46 -8.81 -22.02
N ASP A 142 2.01 -8.96 -23.22
CA ASP A 142 1.62 -8.17 -24.39
C ASP A 142 0.15 -8.37 -24.75
N LYS A 143 -0.32 -9.63 -24.74
CA LYS A 143 -1.71 -9.95 -25.02
C LYS A 143 -2.68 -9.32 -24.02
N LEU A 144 -2.32 -9.32 -22.71
CA LEU A 144 -3.10 -8.65 -21.66
C LEU A 144 -3.13 -7.15 -21.88
N TRP A 145 -1.96 -6.54 -22.14
CA TRP A 145 -1.86 -5.10 -22.39
C TRP A 145 -2.73 -4.66 -23.57
N GLU A 146 -2.61 -5.35 -24.71
CA GLU A 146 -3.41 -5.03 -25.91
C GLU A 146 -4.91 -5.12 -25.66
N LYS A 147 -5.37 -6.15 -24.94
CA LYS A 147 -6.78 -6.29 -24.60
C LYS A 147 -7.28 -5.15 -23.72
N ILE A 148 -6.54 -4.79 -22.68
CA ILE A 148 -6.90 -3.68 -21.79
C ILE A 148 -6.90 -2.36 -22.55
N MET A 149 -5.90 -2.10 -23.37
CA MET A 149 -5.83 -0.86 -24.15
C MET A 149 -6.94 -0.78 -25.19
N ALA A 150 -7.30 -1.88 -25.85
CA ALA A 150 -8.41 -1.93 -26.80
C ALA A 150 -9.75 -1.66 -26.11
N ALA A 151 -10.04 -2.34 -24.99
CA ALA A 151 -11.26 -2.12 -24.19
C ALA A 151 -11.30 -0.71 -23.57
N GLY A 152 -10.16 -0.16 -23.22
CA GLY A 152 -10.04 1.15 -22.58
C GLY A 152 -10.11 2.33 -23.54
N LYS A 153 -9.80 2.13 -24.82
CA LYS A 153 -9.76 3.19 -25.83
C LYS A 153 -11.05 4.03 -25.92
N PRO A 154 -12.26 3.44 -25.95
CA PRO A 154 -13.51 4.19 -25.95
C PRO A 154 -13.76 5.00 -24.67
N HIS A 155 -13.09 4.65 -23.58
CA HIS A 155 -13.21 5.25 -22.26
C HIS A 155 -12.08 6.23 -21.93
N GLY A 156 -11.21 6.54 -22.90
CA GLY A 156 -10.11 7.49 -22.74
C GLY A 156 -8.93 6.95 -21.95
N LEU A 157 -8.76 5.61 -21.87
CA LEU A 157 -7.60 5.01 -21.22
C LEU A 157 -6.31 5.44 -21.91
N LYS A 158 -5.32 5.75 -21.10
CA LYS A 158 -3.95 6.05 -21.54
C LYS A 158 -2.95 5.26 -20.72
N PRO A 159 -1.81 4.87 -21.32
CA PRO A 159 -0.68 4.39 -20.55
C PRO A 159 -0.26 5.39 -19.49
N GLY A 160 0.14 4.91 -18.34
CA GLY A 160 0.62 5.75 -17.26
C GLY A 160 1.58 5.00 -16.35
N HIS A 161 1.95 5.66 -15.29
CA HIS A 161 2.74 5.09 -14.20
C HIS A 161 2.12 5.50 -12.86
N THR A 162 2.64 5.00 -11.75
CA THR A 162 2.23 5.40 -10.40
C THR A 162 2.31 6.92 -10.28
N SER A 163 1.22 7.54 -9.79
CA SER A 163 1.09 9.00 -9.76
C SER A 163 1.35 9.55 -8.36
N SER A 164 2.48 10.24 -8.18
CA SER A 164 2.77 11.00 -6.95
C SER A 164 1.69 12.03 -6.63
N ILE A 165 1.10 12.65 -7.65
CA ILE A 165 0.00 13.61 -7.46
C ILE A 165 -1.18 12.93 -6.76
N ARG A 166 -1.66 11.80 -7.30
CA ARG A 166 -2.83 11.11 -6.78
C ARG A 166 -2.63 10.54 -5.39
N ARG A 167 -1.46 9.91 -5.16
CA ARG A 167 -1.18 9.32 -3.85
C ARG A 167 -1.06 10.38 -2.75
N ILE A 168 -0.41 11.54 -3.04
CA ILE A 168 -0.26 12.63 -2.07
C ILE A 168 -1.60 13.33 -1.82
N GLU A 169 -2.43 13.58 -2.87
CA GLU A 169 -3.80 14.06 -2.72
C GLU A 169 -4.64 13.18 -1.78
N GLY A 170 -4.43 11.88 -1.79
CA GLY A 170 -5.12 10.91 -0.93
C GLY A 170 -4.43 10.61 0.39
N GLY A 171 -3.30 11.25 0.68
CA GLY A 171 -2.52 10.97 1.89
C GLY A 171 -1.92 9.56 1.93
N MET A 172 -1.71 8.93 0.76
CA MET A 172 -1.15 7.58 0.67
C MET A 172 0.37 7.63 0.77
N LEU A 173 0.90 6.78 1.63
CA LEU A 173 2.34 6.70 1.90
C LEU A 173 3.11 6.12 0.71
N SER A 174 4.37 6.51 0.59
CA SER A 174 5.37 5.81 -0.20
C SER A 174 6.47 5.32 0.74
N TYR A 175 6.71 4.02 0.76
CA TYR A 175 7.78 3.45 1.56
C TYR A 175 9.14 4.02 1.10
N HIS A 176 10.06 4.22 2.01
CA HIS A 176 11.32 4.98 1.91
C HIS A 176 11.15 6.52 1.83
N ALA A 177 10.06 7.05 1.30
CA ALA A 177 9.81 8.50 1.31
C ALA A 177 9.12 8.94 2.61
N ASP A 178 7.94 8.39 2.88
CA ASP A 178 7.08 8.81 3.99
C ASP A 178 7.15 7.88 5.20
N ALA A 179 7.59 6.63 4.98
CA ALA A 179 7.75 5.61 6.00
C ALA A 179 9.05 4.84 5.82
N ASP A 180 9.67 4.46 6.90
CA ASP A 180 10.88 3.64 6.94
C ASP A 180 10.96 2.86 8.27
N ILE A 181 12.07 2.12 8.47
CA ILE A 181 12.32 1.34 9.68
C ILE A 181 12.38 2.19 10.97
N ASN A 182 12.57 3.50 10.85
CA ASN A 182 12.64 4.43 11.99
C ASN A 182 11.28 5.10 12.26
N THR A 183 10.25 4.77 11.50
CA THR A 183 8.88 5.26 11.66
C THR A 183 7.98 4.17 12.23
N ASN A 184 7.12 4.53 13.18
CA ASN A 184 6.15 3.60 13.74
C ASN A 184 4.71 3.92 13.26
N PRO A 185 3.76 2.97 13.37
CA PRO A 185 2.39 3.15 12.88
C PRO A 185 1.65 4.37 13.46
N TYR A 186 1.95 4.76 14.69
CA TYR A 186 1.26 5.87 15.35
C TYR A 186 1.70 7.22 14.79
N GLU A 187 2.98 7.37 14.47
CA GLU A 187 3.53 8.56 13.80
C GLU A 187 2.88 8.81 12.44
N LEU A 188 2.47 7.75 11.74
CA LEU A 188 1.86 7.80 10.41
C LEU A 188 0.31 7.82 10.43
N ASN A 189 -0.32 8.04 11.58
CA ASN A 189 -1.78 7.96 11.74
C ASN A 189 -2.38 6.58 11.41
N LEU A 190 -1.57 5.52 11.44
CA LEU A 190 -1.97 4.14 11.16
C LEU A 190 -2.18 3.30 12.42
N GLY A 191 -2.26 3.91 13.60
CA GLY A 191 -2.51 3.21 14.87
C GLY A 191 -3.77 2.34 14.84
N ARG A 192 -4.78 2.69 14.03
CA ARG A 192 -5.97 1.86 13.80
C ARG A 192 -5.69 0.47 13.22
N LEU A 193 -4.50 0.26 12.66
CA LEU A 193 -4.05 -1.02 12.12
C LEU A 193 -3.29 -1.87 13.15
N VAL A 194 -3.08 -1.36 14.36
CA VAL A 194 -2.38 -2.02 15.45
C VAL A 194 -3.42 -2.51 16.47
N ASN A 195 -3.59 -3.83 16.56
CA ASN A 195 -4.55 -4.44 17.47
C ASN A 195 -3.83 -4.97 18.73
N LEU A 196 -3.66 -4.09 19.72
CA LEU A 196 -3.02 -4.44 21.00
C LEU A 196 -3.95 -5.19 21.95
N ASP A 197 -5.26 -4.89 21.88
CA ASP A 197 -6.29 -5.40 22.81
C ASP A 197 -6.81 -6.82 22.45
N THR A 198 -5.97 -7.59 21.74
CA THR A 198 -6.30 -8.94 21.31
C THR A 198 -5.23 -9.93 21.79
N ASP A 199 -5.62 -11.22 21.92
CA ASP A 199 -4.70 -12.31 22.27
C ASP A 199 -3.73 -12.69 21.14
N ILE A 200 -3.81 -12.01 19.98
CA ILE A 200 -2.86 -12.24 18.89
C ILE A 200 -1.47 -11.78 19.29
N ASN A 201 -0.47 -12.60 18.96
CA ASN A 201 0.92 -12.25 19.12
C ASN A 201 1.54 -11.96 17.75
N PHE A 202 2.35 -10.90 17.68
CA PHE A 202 3.06 -10.48 16.48
C PHE A 202 4.40 -9.85 16.85
N ILE A 203 5.33 -9.83 15.90
CA ILE A 203 6.64 -9.18 16.04
C ILE A 203 6.44 -7.69 16.33
N GLY A 204 7.13 -7.18 17.35
CA GLY A 204 7.06 -5.77 17.74
C GLY A 204 5.87 -5.39 18.64
N LYS A 205 5.06 -6.36 19.13
CA LYS A 205 3.89 -6.06 19.96
C LYS A 205 4.26 -5.28 21.22
N ASP A 206 5.27 -5.70 21.97
CA ASP A 206 5.68 -5.05 23.21
C ASP A 206 6.22 -3.64 22.97
N ALA A 207 6.97 -3.44 21.89
CA ALA A 207 7.47 -2.14 21.50
C ALA A 207 6.32 -1.19 21.11
N LEU A 208 5.37 -1.66 20.30
CA LEU A 208 4.21 -0.86 19.92
C LEU A 208 3.29 -0.56 21.10
N GLN A 209 3.17 -1.48 22.06
CA GLN A 209 2.44 -1.24 23.29
C GLN A 209 3.10 -0.14 24.13
N LYS A 210 4.44 -0.18 24.26
CA LYS A 210 5.20 0.86 24.95
C LYS A 210 5.08 2.21 24.26
N ILE A 211 5.22 2.27 22.93
CA ILE A 211 5.06 3.52 22.16
C ILE A 211 3.66 4.10 22.34
N ASN A 212 2.63 3.25 22.34
CA ASN A 212 1.25 3.69 22.56
C ASN A 212 1.03 4.29 23.96
N GLN A 213 1.73 3.76 24.98
CA GLN A 213 1.66 4.28 26.36
C GLN A 213 2.46 5.57 26.55
N ASP A 214 3.67 5.62 26.00
CA ASP A 214 4.60 6.76 26.14
C ASP A 214 4.21 7.96 25.25
N GLY A 215 3.40 7.70 24.20
CA GLY A 215 3.06 8.68 23.17
C GLY A 215 4.14 8.85 22.10
N ILE A 216 3.77 9.50 20.99
CA ILE A 216 4.68 9.78 19.87
C ILE A 216 5.35 11.16 20.03
N LYS A 217 6.55 11.29 19.47
CA LYS A 217 7.32 12.55 19.51
C LYS A 217 7.17 13.38 18.24
N ARG A 218 6.74 12.76 17.15
CA ARG A 218 6.56 13.35 15.82
C ARG A 218 5.35 12.72 15.14
N LYS A 219 4.80 13.41 14.15
CA LYS A 219 3.59 12.97 13.47
C LYS A 219 3.62 13.38 12.01
N GLN A 220 3.11 12.52 11.15
CA GLN A 220 2.89 12.85 9.75
C GLN A 220 1.65 13.74 9.62
N VAL A 221 1.79 14.81 8.83
CA VAL A 221 0.76 15.77 8.52
C VAL A 221 0.72 16.07 7.02
N GLY A 222 -0.42 16.56 6.53
CA GLY A 222 -0.53 17.17 5.22
C GLY A 222 -0.18 18.66 5.30
N VAL A 223 0.55 19.18 4.30
CA VAL A 223 1.00 20.58 4.26
C VAL A 223 0.67 21.18 2.90
N ILE A 224 0.26 22.44 2.86
CA ILE A 224 0.19 23.26 1.66
C ILE A 224 1.43 24.15 1.62
N LEU A 225 2.11 24.19 0.46
CA LEU A 225 3.31 24.99 0.28
C LEU A 225 2.95 26.24 -0.55
N ASP A 226 3.20 27.42 0.02
CA ASP A 226 2.99 28.71 -0.63
C ASP A 226 4.26 29.11 -1.41
N CYS A 227 4.35 28.60 -2.61
CA CYS A 227 5.41 28.89 -3.56
C CYS A 227 4.91 28.69 -5.00
N ASP A 228 5.72 29.05 -5.99
CA ASP A 228 5.42 28.75 -7.39
C ASP A 228 5.11 27.27 -7.61
N PRO A 229 4.23 26.93 -8.58
CA PRO A 229 3.86 25.56 -8.88
C PRO A 229 5.09 24.66 -9.10
N LEU A 230 5.20 23.62 -8.32
CA LEU A 230 6.29 22.64 -8.45
C LEU A 230 6.22 21.98 -9.83
N THR A 231 7.34 21.85 -10.50
CA THR A 231 7.44 21.24 -11.84
C THR A 231 7.49 19.71 -11.80
N GLY A 232 7.66 19.12 -10.62
CA GLY A 232 7.69 17.68 -10.38
C GLY A 232 7.71 17.36 -8.89
N PRO A 233 7.68 16.08 -8.51
CA PRO A 233 7.86 15.66 -7.12
C PRO A 233 9.24 16.09 -6.58
N ASN A 234 9.32 16.34 -5.26
CA ASN A 234 10.60 16.55 -4.61
C ASN A 234 11.50 15.31 -4.73
N THR A 235 12.80 15.55 -4.92
CA THR A 235 13.83 14.49 -5.03
C THR A 235 14.66 14.34 -3.75
N THR A 236 14.52 15.28 -2.83
CA THR A 236 15.19 15.29 -1.51
C THR A 236 14.19 15.73 -0.46
N PHE A 237 14.46 15.42 0.80
CA PHE A 237 13.69 15.96 1.91
C PHE A 237 14.00 17.44 2.11
N TRP A 238 12.98 18.24 2.43
CA TRP A 238 13.14 19.65 2.73
C TRP A 238 12.87 19.89 4.22
N GLU A 239 13.76 20.60 4.90
CA GLU A 239 13.57 20.94 6.29
C GLU A 239 12.40 21.91 6.48
N ILE A 240 11.66 21.73 7.57
CA ILE A 240 10.63 22.66 8.02
C ILE A 240 11.20 23.41 9.22
N LEU A 241 11.28 24.73 9.09
CA LEU A 241 11.79 25.61 10.12
C LEU A 241 10.66 26.38 10.80
N LYS A 242 10.77 26.55 12.11
CA LYS A 242 9.95 27.46 12.92
C LYS A 242 10.91 28.19 13.87
N ASP A 243 10.90 29.52 13.85
CA ASP A 243 11.78 30.37 14.68
C ASP A 243 13.28 30.00 14.54
N ASN A 244 13.71 29.65 13.31
CA ASN A 244 15.03 29.17 12.93
C ASN A 244 15.43 27.78 13.50
N GLU A 245 14.51 27.06 14.09
CA GLU A 245 14.72 25.67 14.55
C GLU A 245 14.09 24.68 13.58
N VAL A 246 14.78 23.55 13.33
CA VAL A 246 14.24 22.47 12.51
C VAL A 246 13.16 21.72 13.31
N VAL A 247 11.90 21.86 12.89
CA VAL A 247 10.76 21.23 13.54
C VAL A 247 10.23 19.99 12.78
N GLY A 248 10.73 19.75 11.59
CA GLY A 248 10.32 18.61 10.77
C GLY A 248 10.94 18.61 9.39
N LYS A 249 10.41 17.75 8.53
CA LYS A 249 10.82 17.64 7.12
C LYS A 249 9.63 17.32 6.23
N ILE A 250 9.62 17.90 5.02
CA ILE A 250 8.76 17.47 3.90
C ILE A 250 9.32 16.15 3.38
N THR A 251 8.48 15.12 3.33
CA THR A 251 8.84 13.79 2.83
C THR A 251 8.44 13.60 1.38
N SER A 252 7.29 14.13 1.02
CA SER A 252 6.74 14.07 -0.34
C SER A 252 6.01 15.35 -0.68
N ALA A 253 6.30 15.93 -1.85
CA ALA A 253 5.66 17.17 -2.30
C ALA A 253 5.41 17.14 -3.81
N VAL A 254 4.33 17.79 -4.26
CA VAL A 254 3.96 17.90 -5.66
C VAL A 254 2.95 19.03 -5.87
N TYR A 255 2.91 19.60 -7.06
CA TYR A 255 1.78 20.44 -7.47
C TYR A 255 0.58 19.58 -7.86
N SER A 256 -0.58 19.87 -7.27
CA SER A 256 -1.86 19.25 -7.67
C SER A 256 -2.60 20.17 -8.64
N PRO A 257 -2.75 19.80 -9.91
CA PRO A 257 -3.54 20.58 -10.88
C PRO A 257 -5.03 20.64 -10.51
N ARG A 258 -5.55 19.59 -9.83
CA ARG A 258 -6.94 19.51 -9.36
C ARG A 258 -7.21 20.52 -8.24
N LEU A 259 -6.31 20.59 -7.27
CA LEU A 259 -6.43 21.50 -6.12
C LEU A 259 -5.86 22.88 -6.40
N LYS A 260 -5.07 23.02 -7.49
CA LYS A 260 -4.33 24.24 -7.87
C LYS A 260 -3.39 24.72 -6.75
N GLN A 261 -2.77 23.77 -6.06
CA GLN A 261 -1.90 24.01 -4.91
C GLN A 261 -0.71 23.05 -4.92
N ASN A 262 0.39 23.48 -4.34
CA ASN A 262 1.47 22.58 -3.95
C ASN A 262 1.05 21.89 -2.65
N ILE A 263 0.99 20.58 -2.69
CA ILE A 263 0.61 19.73 -1.54
C ILE A 263 1.78 18.84 -1.14
N ALA A 264 1.88 18.55 0.14
CA ALA A 264 2.97 17.77 0.66
C ALA A 264 2.53 16.87 1.82
N LEU A 265 3.30 15.79 2.03
CA LEU A 265 3.33 15.04 3.28
C LEU A 265 4.60 15.45 4.04
N ALA A 266 4.47 15.61 5.33
CA ALA A 266 5.56 16.03 6.19
C ALA A 266 5.57 15.25 7.50
N MET A 267 6.76 14.97 8.02
CA MET A 267 6.96 14.47 9.38
C MET A 267 7.41 15.64 10.26
N VAL A 268 6.59 16.01 11.23
CA VAL A 268 6.87 17.15 12.13
C VAL A 268 6.89 16.71 13.59
N SER A 269 7.59 17.47 14.45
CA SER A 269 7.50 17.27 15.88
C SER A 269 6.08 17.41 16.39
N ILE A 270 5.67 16.62 17.39
CA ILE A 270 4.28 16.55 17.85
C ILE A 270 3.70 17.90 18.24
N ASN A 271 4.52 18.78 18.81
CA ASN A 271 4.11 20.14 19.21
C ASN A 271 3.82 21.09 18.01
N ASN A 272 4.13 20.66 16.79
CA ASN A 272 3.92 21.42 15.55
C ASN A 272 3.02 20.64 14.56
N SER A 273 2.26 19.67 15.04
CA SER A 273 1.46 18.78 14.18
C SER A 273 -0.02 19.19 14.04
N GLU A 274 -0.39 20.37 14.55
CA GLU A 274 -1.75 20.96 14.47
C GLU A 274 -1.84 22.00 13.35
#